data_45a594ed2fe8313f2d01d0f90d5aab77
#
_entry.id   45a594ed2fe8313f2d01d0f90d5aab77
#
_cell.length_a   1.000
_cell.length_b   1.000
_cell.length_c   1.000
_cell.angle_alpha   90.00
_cell.angle_beta   90.00
_cell.angle_gamma   90.00
#
_symmetry.space_group_name_H-M   'P 1'
#
loop_
_entity.id
_entity.type
_entity.pdbx_description
1 polymer ?
#
loop_
_entity_poly.entity_id
_entity_poly.type
_entity_poly.pdbx_seq_one_letter_code
_entity_poly.pdbx_strand_id
1 'polypeptide(L)'
;MKRIYKTKENHPRWKGGLPHCLDCGKLLSEYYVKRCRKCAGIQHGLKIQGKNHPGYIDGRTNTKHYCIDCGNEVKNIYAIRCLECLGKFNIGEHNPNWKKGVSFEPYSYEFNQELKEQIRERDSWKCKNCGMTEEEHLIVIGRVLTIHHIDYNKQNCQKNNLITLCLWCNSRANHNKDYWKNYYQTKIIEIKKV
;
A
#
# COMPACT_ATOMS: atom_id res chain seq x y z
N MET A 1 -17.83 69.83 -2.30
CA MET A 1 -16.82 69.55 -3.37
C MET A 1 -16.93 68.06 -3.76
N LYS A 2 -17.43 67.77 -4.98
CA LYS A 2 -17.46 66.38 -5.53
C LYS A 2 -16.04 65.96 -5.83
N ARG A 3 -15.55 64.83 -5.22
CA ARG A 3 -14.27 64.24 -5.62
C ARG A 3 -14.39 63.73 -7.06
N ILE A 4 -13.70 64.37 -7.98
CA ILE A 4 -13.55 63.91 -9.35
C ILE A 4 -12.63 62.70 -9.31
N TYR A 5 -13.20 61.49 -9.40
CA TYR A 5 -12.39 60.30 -9.59
C TYR A 5 -11.73 60.39 -10.95
N LYS A 6 -10.39 60.49 -10.96
CA LYS A 6 -9.62 60.48 -12.21
C LYS A 6 -9.90 59.15 -12.94
N THR A 7 -10.36 59.24 -14.18
CA THR A 7 -10.51 58.06 -15.05
C THR A 7 -9.16 57.39 -15.23
N LYS A 8 -9.18 56.09 -15.61
CA LYS A 8 -7.95 55.27 -15.75
C LYS A 8 -6.83 56.01 -16.48
N GLU A 9 -7.16 56.70 -17.55
CA GLU A 9 -6.20 57.44 -18.42
C GLU A 9 -5.60 58.67 -17.77
N ASN A 10 -6.31 59.30 -16.85
CA ASN A 10 -5.87 60.51 -16.15
C ASN A 10 -5.22 60.24 -14.77
N HIS A 11 -4.99 58.97 -14.46
CA HIS A 11 -4.31 58.62 -13.23
C HIS A 11 -2.78 58.72 -13.38
N PRO A 12 -2.05 59.37 -12.44
CA PRO A 12 -0.58 59.54 -12.54
C PRO A 12 0.23 58.26 -12.70
N ARG A 13 -0.34 57.11 -12.34
CA ARG A 13 0.28 55.78 -12.48
C ARG A 13 -0.26 54.99 -13.67
N TRP A 14 -1.02 55.63 -14.57
CA TRP A 14 -1.50 54.98 -15.79
C TRP A 14 -0.34 54.70 -16.76
N LYS A 15 -0.20 53.46 -17.20
CA LYS A 15 0.88 53.00 -18.09
C LYS A 15 0.36 52.51 -19.46
N GLY A 16 -0.73 53.13 -19.98
CA GLY A 16 -1.22 52.81 -21.31
C GLY A 16 -2.06 51.55 -21.46
N GLY A 17 -2.62 51.02 -20.33
CA GLY A 17 -3.39 49.77 -20.34
C GLY A 17 -2.53 48.55 -20.07
N LEU A 18 -3.19 47.40 -19.82
CA LEU A 18 -2.50 46.14 -19.57
C LEU A 18 -1.86 45.61 -20.86
N PRO A 19 -0.67 45.00 -20.77
CA PRO A 19 0.00 44.43 -21.94
C PRO A 19 -0.71 43.17 -22.44
N HIS A 20 -0.40 42.81 -23.69
CA HIS A 20 -0.88 41.55 -24.28
C HIS A 20 0.18 40.47 -24.22
N CYS A 21 -0.27 39.21 -24.14
CA CYS A 21 0.61 38.05 -24.18
C CYS A 21 1.39 37.99 -25.49
N LEU A 22 2.70 37.87 -25.44
CA LEU A 22 3.56 37.83 -26.62
C LEU A 22 3.28 36.66 -27.57
N ASP A 23 2.74 35.53 -27.04
CA ASP A 23 2.55 34.34 -27.87
C ASP A 23 1.12 34.21 -28.41
N CYS A 24 0.09 34.62 -27.66
CA CYS A 24 -1.31 34.43 -28.06
C CYS A 24 -2.17 35.68 -28.11
N GLY A 25 -1.60 36.85 -27.84
CA GLY A 25 -2.30 38.14 -27.92
C GLY A 25 -3.33 38.38 -26.81
N LYS A 26 -3.54 37.47 -25.87
CA LYS A 26 -4.49 37.65 -24.78
C LYS A 26 -4.07 38.79 -23.86
N LEU A 27 -5.02 39.64 -23.46
CA LEU A 27 -4.79 40.69 -22.47
C LEU A 27 -4.32 40.07 -21.14
N LEU A 28 -3.24 40.63 -20.58
CA LEU A 28 -2.65 40.16 -19.32
C LEU A 28 -3.27 40.89 -18.13
N SER A 29 -3.22 40.25 -16.95
CA SER A 29 -3.75 40.81 -15.70
C SER A 29 -2.77 41.75 -14.99
N GLU A 30 -1.49 41.77 -15.41
CA GLU A 30 -0.40 42.48 -14.72
C GLU A 30 0.60 43.07 -15.71
N TYR A 31 1.17 44.25 -15.37
CA TYR A 31 2.08 45.02 -16.25
C TYR A 31 3.47 44.38 -16.43
N TYR A 32 3.90 43.58 -15.49
CA TYR A 32 5.26 43.00 -15.48
C TYR A 32 5.36 41.61 -16.06
N VAL A 33 4.23 41.00 -16.41
CA VAL A 33 4.24 39.68 -17.06
C VAL A 33 4.23 39.85 -18.59
N LYS A 34 5.03 39.04 -19.29
CA LYS A 34 5.13 39.05 -20.74
C LYS A 34 4.24 38.02 -21.42
N ARG A 35 3.80 36.99 -20.68
CA ARG A 35 3.00 35.87 -21.19
C ARG A 35 1.87 35.53 -20.25
N CYS A 36 0.74 35.10 -20.77
CA CYS A 36 -0.32 34.54 -19.97
C CYS A 36 0.13 33.20 -19.33
N ARG A 37 -0.53 32.78 -18.27
CA ARG A 37 -0.17 31.55 -17.51
C ARG A 37 -0.02 30.31 -18.40
N LYS A 38 -0.94 30.13 -19.38
CA LYS A 38 -0.90 29.04 -20.35
C LYS A 38 0.36 29.05 -21.22
N CYS A 39 0.64 30.21 -21.85
CA CYS A 39 1.82 30.34 -22.72
C CYS A 39 3.14 30.28 -21.94
N ALA A 40 3.20 30.86 -20.75
CA ALA A 40 4.35 30.75 -19.86
C ALA A 40 4.62 29.30 -19.48
N GLY A 41 3.57 28.51 -19.14
CA GLY A 41 3.69 27.09 -18.85
C GLY A 41 4.20 26.26 -20.03
N ILE A 42 3.72 26.56 -21.26
CA ILE A 42 4.21 25.90 -22.48
C ILE A 42 5.70 26.21 -22.71
N GLN A 43 6.09 27.48 -22.61
CA GLN A 43 7.48 27.89 -22.78
C GLN A 43 8.41 27.29 -21.72
N HIS A 44 7.95 27.21 -20.46
CA HIS A 44 8.68 26.53 -19.40
C HIS A 44 8.83 25.05 -19.69
N GLY A 45 7.76 24.37 -20.10
CA GLY A 45 7.78 22.96 -20.47
C GLY A 45 8.79 22.66 -21.59
N LEU A 46 8.82 23.48 -22.63
CA LEU A 46 9.78 23.34 -23.74
C LEU A 46 11.24 23.50 -23.28
N LYS A 47 11.49 24.40 -22.32
CA LYS A 47 12.86 24.64 -21.79
C LYS A 47 13.40 23.50 -20.96
N ILE A 48 12.52 22.73 -20.30
CA ILE A 48 12.90 21.63 -19.40
C ILE A 48 12.68 20.25 -20.00
N GLN A 49 12.57 20.12 -21.32
CA GLN A 49 12.44 18.83 -22.01
C GLN A 49 13.80 18.15 -22.25
N GLY A 50 13.79 16.83 -22.29
CA GLY A 50 14.95 16.00 -22.60
C GLY A 50 16.13 16.28 -21.65
N LYS A 51 17.29 16.58 -22.20
CA LYS A 51 18.53 16.83 -21.45
C LYS A 51 18.46 18.01 -20.48
N ASN A 52 17.53 18.93 -20.71
CA ASN A 52 17.37 20.12 -19.88
C ASN A 52 16.43 19.87 -18.67
N HIS A 53 15.80 18.72 -18.58
CA HIS A 53 14.93 18.39 -17.45
C HIS A 53 15.76 18.16 -16.18
N PRO A 54 15.40 18.77 -15.01
CA PRO A 54 16.14 18.57 -13.75
C PRO A 54 16.35 17.12 -13.32
N GLY A 55 15.42 16.24 -13.72
CA GLY A 55 15.48 14.79 -13.47
C GLY A 55 16.07 13.97 -14.63
N TYR A 56 16.69 14.62 -15.64
CA TYR A 56 17.33 13.90 -16.74
C TYR A 56 18.63 13.26 -16.27
N ILE A 57 18.74 11.97 -16.43
CA ILE A 57 19.95 11.19 -16.17
C ILE A 57 20.22 10.36 -17.43
N ASP A 58 21.21 10.74 -18.23
CA ASP A 58 21.75 10.00 -19.38
C ASP A 58 20.75 9.48 -20.45
N GLY A 59 19.47 9.79 -20.35
CA GLY A 59 18.43 9.35 -21.29
C GLY A 59 17.96 7.90 -21.09
N ARG A 60 18.32 7.26 -19.97
CA ARG A 60 17.92 5.87 -19.66
C ARG A 60 16.42 5.60 -19.72
N THR A 61 15.58 6.63 -19.49
CA THR A 61 14.12 6.53 -19.58
C THR A 61 13.62 6.39 -21.03
N ASN A 62 14.45 6.71 -22.01
CA ASN A 62 14.11 6.61 -23.43
C ASN A 62 14.56 5.27 -24.05
N THR A 63 15.31 4.46 -23.31
CA THR A 63 15.72 3.13 -23.79
C THR A 63 14.63 2.12 -23.48
N LYS A 64 14.34 1.27 -24.46
CA LYS A 64 13.42 0.16 -24.28
C LYS A 64 14.12 -0.96 -23.53
N HIS A 65 13.43 -1.49 -22.52
CA HIS A 65 13.87 -2.63 -21.74
C HIS A 65 12.98 -3.82 -22.03
N TYR A 66 13.53 -5.00 -22.06
CA TYR A 66 12.82 -6.22 -22.41
C TYR A 66 12.97 -7.27 -21.31
N CYS A 67 11.90 -8.03 -21.11
CA CYS A 67 11.89 -9.15 -20.18
C CYS A 67 12.89 -10.22 -20.65
N ILE A 68 13.75 -10.69 -19.74
CA ILE A 68 14.77 -11.70 -20.06
C ILE A 68 14.16 -13.07 -20.37
N ASP A 69 12.93 -13.36 -19.90
CA ASP A 69 12.30 -14.66 -20.08
C ASP A 69 11.42 -14.74 -21.33
N CYS A 70 10.67 -13.68 -21.66
CA CYS A 70 9.70 -13.70 -22.76
C CYS A 70 9.93 -12.65 -23.85
N GLY A 71 10.91 -11.75 -23.70
CA GLY A 71 11.20 -10.70 -24.67
C GLY A 71 10.19 -9.56 -24.75
N ASN A 72 9.13 -9.55 -23.96
CA ASN A 72 8.15 -8.46 -23.95
C ASN A 72 8.74 -7.17 -23.39
N GLU A 73 8.33 -6.03 -23.94
CA GLU A 73 8.78 -4.72 -23.46
C GLU A 73 8.35 -4.50 -22.02
N VAL A 74 9.27 -4.01 -21.18
CA VAL A 74 9.06 -3.72 -19.76
C VAL A 74 9.15 -2.21 -19.54
N LYS A 75 8.09 -1.60 -19.00
CA LYS A 75 8.01 -0.15 -18.82
C LYS A 75 8.94 0.37 -17.73
N ASN A 76 9.26 -0.44 -16.73
CA ASN A 76 10.15 -0.05 -15.65
C ASN A 76 11.61 -0.34 -16.02
N ILE A 77 12.43 0.69 -16.10
CA ILE A 77 13.85 0.61 -16.48
C ILE A 77 14.72 -0.26 -15.54
N TYR A 78 14.25 -0.50 -14.33
CA TYR A 78 14.92 -1.36 -13.35
C TYR A 78 14.38 -2.79 -13.32
N ALA A 79 13.31 -3.07 -14.06
CA ALA A 79 12.72 -4.39 -14.07
C ALA A 79 13.43 -5.28 -15.09
N ILE A 80 13.89 -6.41 -14.62
CA ILE A 80 14.54 -7.46 -15.44
C ILE A 80 13.47 -8.36 -16.09
N ARG A 81 12.30 -8.48 -15.44
CA ARG A 81 11.19 -9.32 -15.87
C ARG A 81 9.87 -8.53 -15.96
N CYS A 82 9.01 -8.90 -16.90
CA CYS A 82 7.62 -8.42 -16.90
C CYS A 82 6.85 -9.00 -15.69
N LEU A 83 5.71 -8.41 -15.34
CA LEU A 83 4.94 -8.83 -14.16
C LEU A 83 4.53 -10.31 -14.21
N GLU A 84 4.17 -10.81 -15.38
CA GLU A 84 3.78 -12.20 -15.57
C GLU A 84 4.96 -13.17 -15.34
N CYS A 85 6.10 -12.92 -15.97
CA CYS A 85 7.30 -13.73 -15.78
C CYS A 85 7.86 -13.61 -14.35
N LEU A 86 7.80 -12.42 -13.75
CA LEU A 86 8.17 -12.21 -12.36
C LEU A 86 7.29 -13.03 -11.41
N GLY A 87 5.98 -13.08 -11.67
CA GLY A 87 5.04 -13.92 -10.89
C GLY A 87 5.38 -15.41 -10.99
N LYS A 88 5.73 -15.90 -12.19
CA LYS A 88 6.18 -17.28 -12.41
C LYS A 88 7.54 -17.58 -11.76
N PHE A 89 8.44 -16.59 -11.78
CA PHE A 89 9.75 -16.71 -11.19
C PHE A 89 9.70 -16.73 -9.65
N ASN A 90 8.89 -15.87 -9.04
CA ASN A 90 8.80 -15.72 -7.58
C ASN A 90 7.99 -16.85 -6.91
N ILE A 91 8.25 -18.10 -7.29
CA ILE A 91 7.64 -19.31 -6.70
C ILE A 91 8.72 -20.10 -5.97
N GLY A 92 8.34 -20.73 -4.86
CA GLY A 92 9.26 -21.54 -4.08
C GLY A 92 10.47 -20.75 -3.58
N GLU A 93 11.66 -21.24 -3.81
CA GLU A 93 12.93 -20.67 -3.33
C GLU A 93 13.22 -19.27 -3.86
N HIS A 94 12.66 -18.90 -4.99
CA HIS A 94 12.84 -17.57 -5.58
C HIS A 94 11.93 -16.50 -4.94
N ASN A 95 10.98 -16.90 -4.10
CA ASN A 95 10.14 -15.95 -3.38
C ASN A 95 10.91 -15.38 -2.17
N PRO A 96 11.05 -14.05 -2.04
CA PRO A 96 11.73 -13.42 -0.88
C PRO A 96 11.17 -13.84 0.48
N ASN A 97 9.89 -14.26 0.52
CA ASN A 97 9.22 -14.73 1.73
C ASN A 97 9.26 -16.27 1.91
N TRP A 98 9.99 -16.97 1.04
CA TRP A 98 10.12 -18.42 1.13
C TRP A 98 10.82 -18.86 2.40
N LYS A 99 10.19 -19.74 3.14
CA LYS A 99 10.72 -20.32 4.39
C LYS A 99 10.78 -21.82 4.29
N LYS A 100 11.56 -22.34 3.36
CA LYS A 100 11.81 -23.80 3.18
C LYS A 100 10.55 -24.66 3.11
N GLY A 101 9.44 -24.11 2.58
CA GLY A 101 8.20 -24.88 2.41
C GLY A 101 7.36 -25.10 3.66
N VAL A 102 7.65 -24.44 4.77
CA VAL A 102 6.91 -24.58 6.06
C VAL A 102 5.40 -24.41 5.90
N SER A 103 4.95 -23.59 4.94
CA SER A 103 3.52 -23.42 4.65
C SER A 103 2.84 -24.67 4.10
N PHE A 104 3.61 -25.58 3.47
CA PHE A 104 3.12 -26.84 2.90
C PHE A 104 3.23 -28.03 3.87
N GLU A 105 3.89 -27.87 5.03
CA GLU A 105 3.90 -28.90 6.06
C GLU A 105 2.46 -29.21 6.49
N PRO A 106 2.07 -30.50 6.50
CA PRO A 106 0.74 -30.90 6.95
C PRO A 106 0.54 -30.57 8.43
N TYR A 107 -0.70 -30.33 8.81
CA TYR A 107 -1.08 -30.31 10.22
C TYR A 107 -1.08 -31.73 10.79
N SER A 108 -0.89 -31.86 12.11
CA SER A 108 -1.12 -33.12 12.81
C SER A 108 -2.54 -33.63 12.53
N TYR A 109 -2.72 -34.93 12.48
CA TYR A 109 -4.05 -35.55 12.37
C TYR A 109 -4.97 -35.19 13.55
N GLU A 110 -4.39 -34.84 14.68
CA GLU A 110 -5.13 -34.38 15.87
C GLU A 110 -5.77 -33.01 15.67
N PHE A 111 -5.28 -32.20 14.69
CA PHE A 111 -5.83 -30.89 14.38
C PHE A 111 -7.11 -31.01 13.55
N ASN A 112 -8.03 -31.83 13.99
CA ASN A 112 -9.29 -32.13 13.36
C ASN A 112 -10.39 -31.12 13.77
N GLN A 113 -11.59 -31.30 13.23
CA GLN A 113 -12.71 -30.40 13.49
C GLN A 113 -13.18 -30.44 14.94
N GLU A 114 -13.19 -31.62 15.54
CA GLU A 114 -13.60 -31.81 16.94
C GLU A 114 -12.70 -31.01 17.90
N LEU A 115 -11.37 -31.12 17.75
CA LEU A 115 -10.44 -30.34 18.56
C LEU A 115 -10.66 -28.84 18.37
N LYS A 116 -10.87 -28.40 17.14
CA LYS A 116 -11.12 -26.97 16.84
C LYS A 116 -12.39 -26.45 17.50
N GLU A 117 -13.43 -27.25 17.56
CA GLU A 117 -14.69 -26.90 18.25
C GLU A 117 -14.49 -26.84 19.76
N GLN A 118 -13.81 -27.83 20.37
CA GLN A 118 -13.47 -27.77 21.78
C GLN A 118 -12.66 -26.53 22.17
N ILE A 119 -11.78 -26.07 21.30
CA ILE A 119 -11.01 -24.83 21.56
C ILE A 119 -11.91 -23.60 21.44
N ARG A 120 -12.80 -23.50 20.43
CA ARG A 120 -13.75 -22.39 20.29
C ARG A 120 -14.72 -22.34 21.48
N GLU A 121 -15.22 -23.48 21.92
CA GLU A 121 -16.08 -23.59 23.09
C GLU A 121 -15.38 -23.10 24.35
N ARG A 122 -14.16 -23.60 24.65
CA ARG A 122 -13.33 -23.10 25.74
C ARG A 122 -13.15 -21.58 25.71
N ASP A 123 -12.97 -21.01 24.51
CA ASP A 123 -12.75 -19.60 24.27
C ASP A 123 -14.06 -18.82 24.13
N SER A 124 -15.23 -19.44 24.43
CA SER A 124 -16.57 -18.85 24.41
C SER A 124 -16.93 -18.31 23.03
N TRP A 125 -16.48 -18.97 21.94
CA TRP A 125 -16.74 -18.59 20.55
C TRP A 125 -16.34 -17.14 20.24
N LYS A 126 -15.26 -16.66 20.85
CA LYS A 126 -14.76 -15.30 20.68
C LYS A 126 -13.28 -15.28 20.37
N CYS A 127 -12.88 -14.34 19.53
CA CYS A 127 -11.46 -14.01 19.34
C CYS A 127 -10.85 -13.56 20.66
N LYS A 128 -9.88 -14.27 21.18
CA LYS A 128 -9.24 -13.94 22.47
C LYS A 128 -8.36 -12.71 22.44
N ASN A 129 -8.14 -12.13 21.27
CA ASN A 129 -7.37 -10.90 21.15
C ASN A 129 -8.25 -9.65 21.07
N CYS A 130 -9.31 -9.63 20.26
CA CYS A 130 -10.17 -8.46 20.05
C CYS A 130 -11.61 -8.61 20.54
N GLY A 131 -12.00 -9.80 20.99
CA GLY A 131 -13.35 -10.07 21.50
C GLY A 131 -14.41 -10.34 20.43
N MET A 132 -14.09 -10.23 19.12
CA MET A 132 -15.04 -10.51 18.02
C MET A 132 -15.67 -11.87 18.18
N THR A 133 -17.00 -11.95 18.14
CA THR A 133 -17.73 -13.21 18.23
C THR A 133 -17.65 -13.99 16.92
N GLU A 134 -17.94 -15.28 16.96
CA GLU A 134 -18.00 -16.10 15.75
C GLU A 134 -19.14 -15.66 14.83
N GLU A 135 -20.27 -15.22 15.38
CA GLU A 135 -21.40 -14.69 14.60
C GLU A 135 -21.00 -13.42 13.82
N GLU A 136 -20.34 -12.48 14.49
CA GLU A 136 -19.82 -11.28 13.83
C GLU A 136 -18.82 -11.63 12.73
N HIS A 137 -17.93 -12.59 12.99
CA HIS A 137 -16.91 -13.05 12.05
C HIS A 137 -17.55 -13.76 10.85
N LEU A 138 -18.62 -14.53 11.04
CA LEU A 138 -19.39 -15.16 9.97
C LEU A 138 -20.08 -14.12 9.09
N ILE A 139 -20.69 -13.09 9.70
CA ILE A 139 -21.35 -12.01 8.95
C ILE A 139 -20.34 -11.23 8.10
N VAL A 140 -19.19 -10.88 8.67
CA VAL A 140 -18.23 -9.98 8.01
C VAL A 140 -17.27 -10.72 7.07
N ILE A 141 -16.86 -11.93 7.42
CA ILE A 141 -15.82 -12.71 6.71
C ILE A 141 -16.39 -13.93 5.98
N GLY A 142 -17.58 -14.41 6.36
CA GLY A 142 -18.18 -15.63 5.81
C GLY A 142 -17.51 -16.93 6.26
N ARG A 143 -16.75 -16.91 7.38
CA ARG A 143 -16.00 -18.07 7.90
C ARG A 143 -16.03 -18.07 9.42
N VAL A 144 -15.94 -19.27 9.99
CA VAL A 144 -15.76 -19.47 11.45
C VAL A 144 -14.42 -18.93 11.95
N LEU A 145 -14.31 -18.66 13.24
CA LEU A 145 -13.07 -18.24 13.86
C LEU A 145 -11.95 -19.27 13.67
N THR A 146 -10.73 -18.78 13.50
CA THR A 146 -9.54 -19.60 13.23
C THR A 146 -8.89 -20.07 14.53
N ILE A 147 -8.40 -21.31 14.58
CA ILE A 147 -7.56 -21.80 15.68
C ILE A 147 -6.09 -21.60 15.30
N HIS A 148 -5.36 -20.91 16.17
CA HIS A 148 -3.95 -20.54 15.99
C HIS A 148 -3.06 -21.36 16.94
N HIS A 149 -1.94 -21.89 16.41
CA HIS A 149 -0.89 -22.51 17.21
C HIS A 149 0.03 -21.44 17.78
N ILE A 150 0.05 -21.29 19.10
CA ILE A 150 0.78 -20.20 19.79
C ILE A 150 2.29 -20.30 19.56
N ASP A 151 2.83 -21.51 19.53
CA ASP A 151 4.25 -21.77 19.27
C ASP A 151 4.60 -21.86 17.77
N TYR A 152 3.61 -21.70 16.88
CA TYR A 152 3.72 -21.84 15.41
C TYR A 152 4.11 -23.24 14.93
N ASN A 153 4.11 -24.24 15.79
CA ASN A 153 4.35 -25.64 15.44
C ASN A 153 3.03 -26.37 15.15
N LYS A 154 2.78 -26.70 13.89
CA LYS A 154 1.56 -27.35 13.41
C LYS A 154 1.34 -28.76 13.98
N GLN A 155 2.39 -29.36 14.55
CA GLN A 155 2.33 -30.69 15.17
C GLN A 155 1.93 -30.63 16.65
N ASN A 156 2.02 -29.46 17.29
CA ASN A 156 1.70 -29.30 18.70
C ASN A 156 0.23 -28.94 18.92
N CYS A 157 -0.62 -29.96 18.99
CA CYS A 157 -2.07 -29.84 19.18
C CYS A 157 -2.53 -29.78 20.62
N GLN A 158 -1.60 -29.59 21.57
CA GLN A 158 -1.98 -29.43 22.98
C GLN A 158 -2.93 -28.26 23.17
N LYS A 159 -4.03 -28.44 23.93
CA LYS A 159 -5.05 -27.39 24.12
C LYS A 159 -4.51 -26.11 24.68
N ASN A 160 -3.42 -26.12 25.47
CA ASN A 160 -2.74 -24.92 25.97
C ASN A 160 -1.86 -24.19 24.94
N ASN A 161 -1.61 -24.85 23.82
CA ASN A 161 -0.91 -24.23 22.68
C ASN A 161 -1.85 -23.69 21.58
N LEU A 162 -3.16 -23.86 21.74
CA LEU A 162 -4.17 -23.46 20.76
C LEU A 162 -5.02 -22.34 21.30
N ILE A 163 -5.35 -21.35 20.44
CA ILE A 163 -6.15 -20.17 20.80
C ILE A 163 -7.06 -19.75 19.65
N THR A 164 -8.28 -19.30 19.98
CA THR A 164 -9.25 -18.82 19.00
C THR A 164 -8.99 -17.38 18.60
N LEU A 165 -8.83 -17.11 17.30
CA LEU A 165 -8.58 -15.78 16.75
C LEU A 165 -9.48 -15.51 15.53
N CYS A 166 -9.84 -14.25 15.32
CA CYS A 166 -10.40 -13.80 14.06
C CYS A 166 -9.32 -13.74 12.95
N LEU A 167 -9.73 -13.68 11.70
CA LEU A 167 -8.81 -13.65 10.55
C LEU A 167 -7.75 -12.54 10.67
N TRP A 168 -8.14 -11.33 11.09
CA TRP A 168 -7.23 -10.19 11.21
C TRP A 168 -6.21 -10.37 12.35
N CYS A 169 -6.65 -10.86 13.50
CA CYS A 169 -5.75 -11.10 14.62
C CYS A 169 -4.79 -12.25 14.33
N ASN A 170 -5.25 -13.31 13.65
CA ASN A 170 -4.40 -14.41 13.19
C ASN A 170 -3.38 -13.94 12.15
N SER A 171 -3.77 -13.09 11.19
CA SER A 171 -2.84 -12.51 10.23
C SER A 171 -1.77 -11.65 10.92
N ARG A 172 -2.19 -10.79 11.85
CA ARG A 172 -1.29 -9.94 12.65
C ARG A 172 -0.28 -10.76 13.45
N ALA A 173 -0.70 -11.86 14.03
CA ALA A 173 0.15 -12.77 14.81
C ALA A 173 1.33 -13.32 13.99
N ASN A 174 1.19 -13.43 12.67
CA ASN A 174 2.26 -13.93 11.80
C ASN A 174 3.39 -12.92 11.52
N HIS A 175 3.23 -11.63 11.85
CA HIS A 175 4.24 -10.61 11.56
C HIS A 175 5.36 -10.52 12.61
N ASN A 176 5.05 -10.68 13.90
CA ASN A 176 6.03 -10.66 15.00
C ASN A 176 5.78 -11.86 15.91
N LYS A 177 6.28 -13.00 15.49
CA LYS A 177 5.97 -14.30 16.11
C LYS A 177 6.39 -14.39 17.57
N ASP A 178 7.56 -13.86 17.93
CA ASP A 178 8.07 -13.96 19.31
C ASP A 178 7.23 -13.14 20.29
N TYR A 179 6.85 -11.92 19.87
CA TYR A 179 5.94 -11.09 20.65
C TYR A 179 4.59 -11.77 20.88
N TRP A 180 3.95 -12.25 19.79
CA TRP A 180 2.62 -12.85 19.87
C TRP A 180 2.61 -14.19 20.58
N LYS A 181 3.67 -14.97 20.45
CA LYS A 181 3.85 -16.21 21.23
C LYS A 181 3.81 -15.93 22.73
N ASN A 182 4.63 -15.00 23.21
CA ASN A 182 4.68 -14.64 24.63
C ASN A 182 3.35 -14.07 25.12
N TYR A 183 2.75 -13.19 24.33
CA TYR A 183 1.46 -12.57 24.63
C TYR A 183 0.34 -13.60 24.78
N TYR A 184 0.20 -14.53 23.83
CA TYR A 184 -0.86 -15.56 23.90
C TYR A 184 -0.58 -16.63 24.94
N GLN A 185 0.65 -16.95 25.24
CA GLN A 185 0.98 -17.84 26.37
C GLN A 185 0.47 -17.25 27.69
N THR A 186 0.65 -15.98 27.92
CA THR A 186 0.10 -15.30 29.11
C THR A 186 -1.43 -15.33 29.11
N LYS A 187 -2.07 -15.05 27.98
CA LYS A 187 -3.53 -15.10 27.82
C LYS A 187 -4.13 -16.48 28.14
N ILE A 188 -3.50 -17.56 27.70
CA ILE A 188 -3.98 -18.92 28.01
C ILE A 188 -3.89 -19.22 29.49
N ILE A 189 -2.89 -18.73 30.21
CA ILE A 189 -2.79 -18.86 31.66
C ILE A 189 -3.94 -18.15 32.37
N GLU A 190 -4.33 -16.98 31.91
CA GLU A 190 -5.47 -16.23 32.42
C GLU A 190 -6.79 -16.99 32.23
N ILE A 191 -7.01 -17.56 31.03
CA ILE A 191 -8.22 -18.33 30.71
C ILE A 191 -8.39 -19.54 31.61
N LYS A 192 -7.30 -20.19 32.04
CA LYS A 192 -7.35 -21.37 32.94
C LYS A 192 -7.67 -21.06 34.40
N LYS A 193 -7.60 -19.78 34.79
CA LYS A 193 -7.89 -19.36 36.19
C LYS A 193 -9.35 -19.01 36.42
N VAL A 194 -10.14 -18.94 35.38
CA VAL A 194 -11.58 -18.70 35.38
C VAL A 194 -12.32 -20.03 35.21
#